data_7eaa86d16d11dab4274dfc58bb50f7e3
#
_entry.id   7eaa86d16d11dab4274dfc58bb50f7e3
#
_cell.length_a   1.000
_cell.length_b   1.000
_cell.length_c   1.000
_cell.angle_alpha   90.00
_cell.angle_beta   90.00
_cell.angle_gamma   90.00
#
_symmetry.space_group_name_H-M   'P 1'
#
loop_
_entity.id
_entity.type
_entity.pdbx_description
1 polymer ?
#
loop_
_entity_poly.entity_id
_entity_poly.type
_entity_poly.pdbx_seq_one_letter_code
_entity_poly.pdbx_strand_id
1 'polypeptide(L)'
;MPQIVDHRAQDRNVAAGAPVQRLETGQAALLRCLISGGDERLDCDETTGLNMYGHGPSPRQRDLAFGSSTASTISAAAFSAVSTYYSGLRHEMESGSSAEIYEREIGQIRHDLLRLLGLEQSPDQSRVDAILATSGTDIHLFAAALLAREDDQPLMTITLMGNETGSGVMMAASGRHFMARVSSDQAVAKGEELREGDATRNATVAVRNKDGSLRTDLEVEEELRGLIELARAAGLRCLLVVTDVSKTSLLAPSLETALRLKARFGAMLDIMIDACQFRLSAATIRAYLAHDFMVALTGSKFLAGPIFSGALLCSPVISERFRSRAVPAALADYCGKAEWPEGWAAREALTHRANFGLLLRWKAALFELERFFAIPEEKVIAVLTAFAEAVTARLESDAAFDLLESRPLDRSNLWGASSIRRWDEIPSIISFYLRNTHGAGVLTAAETASVYKQLAIEEAELAAVRIGQPVRCADFGDVPASALRICLSAPLIVAACEGATALSDLIAQAMTVLDRTADMAARVSAESGHGQALLASA
;
A
#
# COMPACT_ATOMS: atom_id res chain seq x y z
N MET A 1 -12.03 -59.75 -40.84
CA MET A 1 -13.20 -60.71 -40.94
C MET A 1 -13.43 -61.21 -39.51
N PRO A 2 -14.67 -61.44 -39.20
CA PRO A 2 -15.78 -60.51 -38.88
C PRO A 2 -16.22 -60.78 -37.45
N GLN A 3 -17.02 -60.05 -36.77
CA GLN A 3 -18.48 -60.00 -36.90
C GLN A 3 -19.08 -58.89 -36.02
N ILE A 4 -19.99 -58.26 -36.63
CA ILE A 4 -21.08 -57.42 -36.12
C ILE A 4 -21.99 -58.27 -35.23
N VAL A 5 -22.44 -57.74 -34.05
CA VAL A 5 -23.81 -57.93 -33.60
C VAL A 5 -24.30 -56.67 -32.89
N ASP A 6 -25.32 -56.12 -33.47
CA ASP A 6 -26.25 -55.10 -33.04
C ASP A 6 -27.22 -55.69 -31.95
N HIS A 7 -27.65 -54.88 -31.00
CA HIS A 7 -29.04 -54.81 -30.59
C HIS A 7 -29.38 -53.84 -29.44
N ARG A 8 -30.12 -52.78 -29.82
CA ARG A 8 -31.33 -52.23 -29.15
C ARG A 8 -31.25 -51.50 -27.85
N ALA A 9 -31.48 -50.26 -28.06
CA ALA A 9 -32.31 -49.29 -27.33
C ALA A 9 -33.13 -49.85 -26.14
N GLN A 10 -32.97 -49.18 -25.02
CA GLN A 10 -34.09 -48.91 -24.09
C GLN A 10 -33.92 -47.49 -23.56
N ASP A 11 -34.84 -46.65 -23.99
CA ASP A 11 -35.14 -45.35 -23.41
C ASP A 11 -35.34 -45.43 -21.89
N ARG A 12 -34.56 -44.69 -21.12
CA ARG A 12 -35.00 -44.11 -19.86
C ARG A 12 -34.59 -42.64 -19.83
N ASN A 13 -35.53 -41.82 -20.18
CA ASN A 13 -35.59 -40.41 -19.83
C ASN A 13 -35.38 -40.27 -18.32
N VAL A 14 -34.16 -39.87 -17.89
CA VAL A 14 -33.91 -39.26 -16.62
C VAL A 14 -33.56 -37.81 -16.92
N ALA A 15 -34.54 -36.95 -16.69
CA ALA A 15 -34.32 -35.51 -16.73
C ALA A 15 -33.11 -35.19 -15.87
N ALA A 16 -32.00 -34.83 -16.53
CA ALA A 16 -30.85 -34.21 -15.90
C ALA A 16 -31.35 -32.86 -15.32
N GLY A 17 -31.65 -32.84 -14.03
CA GLY A 17 -31.93 -31.62 -13.30
C GLY A 17 -30.75 -30.67 -13.51
N ALA A 18 -31.00 -29.51 -14.10
CA ALA A 18 -30.06 -28.42 -14.14
C ALA A 18 -29.46 -28.23 -12.73
N PRO A 19 -28.14 -28.01 -12.61
CA PRO A 19 -27.57 -27.76 -11.29
C PRO A 19 -28.31 -26.57 -10.68
N VAL A 20 -28.97 -26.81 -9.55
CA VAL A 20 -29.57 -25.75 -8.75
C VAL A 20 -28.41 -24.87 -8.33
N GLN A 21 -28.17 -23.78 -9.06
CA GLN A 21 -27.32 -22.70 -8.58
C GLN A 21 -27.94 -22.25 -7.25
N ARG A 22 -27.31 -22.67 -6.15
CA ARG A 22 -27.64 -22.13 -4.84
C ARG A 22 -27.49 -20.63 -4.96
N LEU A 23 -28.61 -19.90 -4.86
CA LEU A 23 -28.59 -18.44 -4.79
C LEU A 23 -27.64 -18.08 -3.63
N GLU A 24 -26.54 -17.48 -4.02
CA GLU A 24 -25.49 -17.11 -3.08
C GLU A 24 -26.02 -16.08 -2.10
N THR A 25 -25.72 -16.23 -0.81
CA THR A 25 -26.06 -15.22 0.18
C THR A 25 -25.38 -13.89 -0.21
N GLY A 26 -26.05 -12.77 -0.02
CA GLY A 26 -25.51 -11.43 -0.37
C GLY A 26 -24.12 -11.18 0.27
N GLN A 27 -23.88 -11.75 1.46
CA GLN A 27 -22.59 -11.63 2.15
C GLN A 27 -21.48 -12.41 1.45
N ALA A 28 -21.73 -13.64 0.99
CA ALA A 28 -20.73 -14.41 0.28
C ALA A 28 -20.31 -13.75 -1.05
N ALA A 29 -21.30 -13.16 -1.76
CA ALA A 29 -21.05 -12.38 -2.97
C ALA A 29 -20.22 -11.11 -2.67
N LEU A 30 -20.51 -10.40 -1.58
CA LEU A 30 -19.71 -9.25 -1.13
C LEU A 30 -18.26 -9.65 -0.86
N LEU A 31 -18.04 -10.73 -0.09
CA LEU A 31 -16.68 -11.18 0.26
C LEU A 31 -15.87 -11.52 -1.00
N ARG A 32 -16.46 -12.21 -1.97
CA ARG A 32 -15.79 -12.46 -3.25
C ARG A 32 -15.53 -11.18 -4.03
N CYS A 33 -16.46 -10.25 -4.04
CA CYS A 33 -16.26 -8.98 -4.72
C CYS A 33 -15.08 -8.20 -4.10
N LEU A 34 -14.96 -8.17 -2.79
CA LEU A 34 -13.87 -7.48 -2.08
C LEU A 34 -12.47 -8.02 -2.42
N ILE A 35 -12.34 -9.30 -2.82
CA ILE A 35 -11.07 -9.91 -3.22
C ILE A 35 -10.92 -10.06 -4.75
N SER A 36 -11.80 -9.46 -5.55
CA SER A 36 -11.75 -9.49 -7.01
C SER A 36 -11.16 -8.22 -7.61
N GLY A 37 -10.85 -8.24 -8.90
CA GLY A 37 -10.39 -7.09 -9.66
C GLY A 37 -9.05 -6.53 -9.18
N GLY A 38 -8.12 -7.41 -8.86
CA GLY A 38 -6.74 -7.13 -8.54
C GLY A 38 -5.85 -8.29 -8.99
N ASP A 39 -4.59 -8.27 -8.61
CA ASP A 39 -3.63 -9.33 -8.93
C ASP A 39 -3.63 -10.46 -7.87
N GLU A 40 -2.75 -11.46 -8.03
CA GLU A 40 -2.64 -12.63 -7.16
C GLU A 40 -2.39 -12.32 -5.67
N ARG A 41 -2.02 -11.10 -5.31
CA ARG A 41 -1.86 -10.67 -3.92
C ARG A 41 -3.20 -10.57 -3.18
N LEU A 42 -4.33 -10.51 -3.90
CA LEU A 42 -5.68 -10.55 -3.34
C LEU A 42 -6.15 -11.98 -3.01
N ASP A 43 -5.53 -12.99 -3.61
CA ASP A 43 -5.97 -14.37 -3.43
C ASP A 43 -5.88 -14.77 -1.97
N CYS A 44 -6.95 -15.38 -1.47
CA CYS A 44 -7.01 -15.91 -0.13
C CYS A 44 -6.85 -17.44 -0.18
N ASP A 45 -6.05 -17.95 0.73
CA ASP A 45 -5.94 -19.39 0.98
C ASP A 45 -7.30 -19.96 1.40
N GLU A 46 -7.72 -21.07 0.82
CA GLU A 46 -9.04 -21.65 1.02
C GLU A 46 -9.28 -22.11 2.47
N THR A 47 -8.21 -22.50 3.17
CA THR A 47 -8.30 -23.01 4.54
C THR A 47 -8.38 -21.89 5.56
N THR A 48 -7.53 -20.88 5.41
CA THR A 48 -7.41 -19.77 6.37
C THR A 48 -8.30 -18.58 6.04
N GLY A 49 -8.73 -18.43 4.78
CA GLY A 49 -9.43 -17.26 4.28
C GLY A 49 -8.55 -16.00 4.25
N LEU A 50 -7.22 -16.14 4.33
CA LEU A 50 -6.27 -15.04 4.42
C LEU A 50 -5.39 -14.99 3.17
N ASN A 51 -5.08 -13.78 2.73
CA ASN A 51 -4.14 -13.54 1.63
C ASN A 51 -2.68 -13.62 2.12
N MET A 52 -1.74 -13.43 1.20
CA MET A 52 -0.29 -13.48 1.51
C MET A 52 0.18 -12.48 2.58
N TYR A 53 -0.61 -11.46 2.91
CA TYR A 53 -0.33 -10.51 3.97
C TYR A 53 -0.97 -10.87 5.31
N GLY A 54 -1.68 -12.01 5.38
CA GLY A 54 -2.38 -12.48 6.57
C GLY A 54 -3.70 -11.76 6.85
N HIS A 55 -4.32 -11.16 5.84
CA HIS A 55 -5.60 -10.45 5.95
C HIS A 55 -6.65 -11.05 5.01
N GLY A 56 -7.92 -11.01 5.45
CA GLY A 56 -9.07 -11.45 4.66
C GLY A 56 -10.07 -10.32 4.39
N PRO A 57 -11.13 -10.60 3.63
CA PRO A 57 -12.13 -9.61 3.26
C PRO A 57 -13.14 -9.28 4.37
N SER A 58 -13.10 -9.97 5.51
CA SER A 58 -14.02 -9.82 6.64
C SER A 58 -13.34 -9.28 7.89
N PRO A 59 -14.07 -8.60 8.79
CA PRO A 59 -13.53 -8.12 10.06
C PRO A 59 -13.01 -9.26 10.95
N ARG A 60 -11.92 -9.03 11.66
CA ARG A 60 -11.29 -9.94 12.62
C ARG A 60 -11.14 -9.25 13.97
N GLN A 61 -12.24 -9.20 14.72
CA GLN A 61 -12.32 -8.42 15.97
C GLN A 61 -11.42 -8.92 17.10
N ARG A 62 -10.99 -10.18 17.05
CA ARG A 62 -10.09 -10.78 18.06
C ARG A 62 -8.61 -10.45 17.80
N ASP A 63 -8.24 -10.10 16.56
CA ASP A 63 -6.84 -9.86 16.21
C ASP A 63 -6.31 -8.60 16.91
N LEU A 64 -5.10 -8.70 17.45
CA LEU A 64 -4.33 -7.53 17.90
C LEU A 64 -3.65 -6.89 16.69
N ALA A 65 -4.32 -5.93 16.05
CA ALA A 65 -4.01 -5.47 14.70
C ALA A 65 -3.17 -4.18 14.68
N PHE A 66 -1.87 -4.30 14.81
CA PHE A 66 -0.88 -3.22 14.76
C PHE A 66 0.04 -3.28 13.52
N GLY A 67 -0.44 -3.86 12.41
CA GLY A 67 0.34 -4.13 11.19
C GLY A 67 0.06 -3.22 10.01
N SER A 68 -0.60 -2.08 10.21
CA SER A 68 -1.14 -1.23 9.14
C SER A 68 -0.10 -0.67 8.13
N SER A 69 1.18 -0.76 8.42
CA SER A 69 2.25 -0.42 7.46
C SER A 69 2.41 -1.44 6.31
N THR A 70 1.89 -2.64 6.47
CA THR A 70 1.87 -3.68 5.42
C THR A 70 0.51 -3.72 4.74
N ALA A 71 -0.51 -4.07 5.49
CA ALA A 71 -1.90 -4.17 5.11
C ALA A 71 -2.76 -4.10 6.39
N SER A 72 -4.05 -3.96 6.24
CA SER A 72 -4.99 -3.94 7.36
C SER A 72 -6.20 -4.80 7.06
N THR A 73 -6.87 -5.26 8.13
CA THR A 73 -8.18 -5.88 8.04
C THR A 73 -9.25 -4.79 8.11
N ILE A 74 -10.29 -4.91 7.31
CA ILE A 74 -11.44 -4.00 7.34
C ILE A 74 -12.07 -3.96 8.74
N SER A 75 -12.41 -2.78 9.24
CA SER A 75 -13.14 -2.63 10.50
C SER A 75 -14.57 -3.17 10.39
N ALA A 76 -15.16 -3.55 11.53
CA ALA A 76 -16.56 -3.98 11.56
C ALA A 76 -17.53 -2.85 11.10
N ALA A 77 -17.21 -1.60 11.42
CA ALA A 77 -18.00 -0.44 11.02
C ALA A 77 -17.95 -0.22 9.50
N ALA A 78 -16.75 -0.21 8.92
CA ALA A 78 -16.57 -0.09 7.47
C ALA A 78 -17.20 -1.27 6.71
N PHE A 79 -17.07 -2.49 7.23
CA PHE A 79 -17.70 -3.67 6.64
C PHE A 79 -19.22 -3.58 6.64
N SER A 80 -19.83 -3.11 7.72
CA SER A 80 -21.28 -2.88 7.80
C SER A 80 -21.74 -1.83 6.79
N ALA A 81 -21.03 -0.71 6.70
CA ALA A 81 -21.33 0.35 5.74
C ALA A 81 -21.24 -0.16 4.28
N VAL A 82 -20.17 -0.89 3.95
CA VAL A 82 -19.99 -1.47 2.61
C VAL A 82 -21.03 -2.55 2.32
N SER A 83 -21.45 -3.35 3.31
CA SER A 83 -22.51 -4.35 3.14
C SER A 83 -23.83 -3.73 2.78
N THR A 84 -24.20 -2.64 3.45
CA THR A 84 -25.42 -1.87 3.15
C THR A 84 -25.36 -1.27 1.74
N TYR A 85 -24.25 -0.62 1.41
CA TYR A 85 -24.01 -0.05 0.09
C TYR A 85 -24.08 -1.11 -1.02
N TYR A 86 -23.42 -2.24 -0.84
CA TYR A 86 -23.42 -3.35 -1.81
C TYR A 86 -24.82 -3.93 -2.04
N SER A 87 -25.65 -3.99 -1.01
CA SER A 87 -27.04 -4.46 -1.14
C SER A 87 -27.87 -3.55 -2.05
N GLY A 88 -27.73 -2.21 -1.91
CA GLY A 88 -28.35 -1.25 -2.81
C GLY A 88 -27.81 -1.37 -4.24
N LEU A 89 -26.49 -1.45 -4.38
CA LEU A 89 -25.80 -1.60 -5.67
C LEU A 89 -26.26 -2.85 -6.44
N ARG A 90 -26.40 -3.99 -5.75
CA ARG A 90 -26.93 -5.22 -6.36
C ARG A 90 -28.34 -5.05 -6.93
N HIS A 91 -29.20 -4.39 -6.19
CA HIS A 91 -30.56 -4.13 -6.65
C HIS A 91 -30.60 -3.27 -7.93
N GLU A 92 -29.72 -2.25 -7.99
CA GLU A 92 -29.60 -1.45 -9.22
C GLU A 92 -29.06 -2.27 -10.40
N MET A 93 -28.10 -3.15 -10.17
CA MET A 93 -27.53 -4.03 -11.22
C MET A 93 -28.53 -5.05 -11.77
N GLU A 94 -29.62 -5.36 -11.08
CA GLU A 94 -30.69 -6.24 -11.59
C GLU A 94 -31.42 -5.63 -12.79
N SER A 95 -31.46 -4.31 -12.92
CA SER A 95 -32.23 -3.59 -13.94
C SER A 95 -31.39 -2.66 -14.82
N GLY A 96 -30.14 -2.34 -14.42
CA GLY A 96 -29.28 -1.37 -15.08
C GLY A 96 -28.02 -1.97 -15.70
N SER A 97 -27.33 -1.17 -16.51
CA SER A 97 -26.04 -1.51 -17.09
C SER A 97 -24.95 -1.47 -16.00
N SER A 98 -24.28 -2.60 -15.74
CA SER A 98 -23.17 -2.67 -14.79
C SER A 98 -22.04 -1.68 -15.11
N ALA A 99 -21.79 -1.41 -16.39
CA ALA A 99 -20.75 -0.47 -16.80
C ALA A 99 -21.12 0.98 -16.46
N GLU A 100 -22.37 1.40 -16.71
CA GLU A 100 -22.85 2.75 -16.40
C GLU A 100 -22.94 2.97 -14.89
N ILE A 101 -23.45 1.98 -14.15
CA ILE A 101 -23.48 2.01 -12.68
C ILE A 101 -22.07 2.16 -12.14
N TYR A 102 -21.11 1.36 -12.63
CA TYR A 102 -19.74 1.43 -12.19
C TYR A 102 -19.10 2.79 -12.51
N GLU A 103 -19.30 3.33 -13.72
CA GLU A 103 -18.73 4.64 -14.11
C GLU A 103 -19.26 5.77 -13.21
N ARG A 104 -20.54 5.76 -12.91
CA ARG A 104 -21.16 6.71 -11.96
C ARG A 104 -20.55 6.58 -10.56
N GLU A 105 -20.52 5.37 -10.02
CA GLU A 105 -20.11 5.12 -8.64
C GLU A 105 -18.59 5.34 -8.43
N ILE A 106 -17.76 4.96 -9.38
CA ILE A 106 -16.32 5.21 -9.28
C ILE A 106 -16.00 6.70 -9.47
N GLY A 107 -16.82 7.41 -10.27
CA GLY A 107 -16.82 8.87 -10.34
C GLY A 107 -17.13 9.51 -8.99
N GLN A 108 -18.13 8.98 -8.26
CA GLN A 108 -18.47 9.44 -6.91
C GLN A 108 -17.32 9.16 -5.91
N ILE A 109 -16.63 8.02 -5.99
CA ILE A 109 -15.44 7.75 -5.17
C ILE A 109 -14.38 8.83 -5.39
N ARG A 110 -14.11 9.19 -6.66
CA ARG A 110 -13.15 10.25 -7.01
C ARG A 110 -13.55 11.59 -6.41
N HIS A 111 -14.82 11.95 -6.55
CA HIS A 111 -15.37 13.18 -5.99
C HIS A 111 -15.24 13.20 -4.45
N ASP A 112 -15.68 12.12 -3.76
CA ASP A 112 -15.62 12.01 -2.30
C ASP A 112 -14.17 12.09 -1.77
N LEU A 113 -13.21 11.44 -2.45
CA LEU A 113 -11.80 11.54 -2.10
C LEU A 113 -11.31 12.99 -2.19
N LEU A 114 -11.57 13.66 -3.30
CA LEU A 114 -11.16 15.06 -3.49
C LEU A 114 -11.85 15.99 -2.48
N ARG A 115 -13.13 15.78 -2.21
CA ARG A 115 -13.89 16.53 -1.19
C ARG A 115 -13.27 16.39 0.20
N LEU A 116 -13.00 15.17 0.65
CA LEU A 116 -12.41 14.91 1.96
C LEU A 116 -11.00 15.52 2.09
N LEU A 117 -10.27 15.64 0.99
CA LEU A 117 -8.97 16.30 0.96
C LEU A 117 -9.05 17.83 0.84
N GLY A 118 -10.27 18.40 0.73
CA GLY A 118 -10.47 19.84 0.52
C GLY A 118 -9.93 20.32 -0.82
N LEU A 119 -10.04 19.47 -1.86
CA LEU A 119 -9.62 19.69 -3.23
C LEU A 119 -10.83 19.86 -4.18
N GLU A 120 -12.01 20.09 -3.61
CA GLU A 120 -13.21 20.46 -4.38
C GLU A 120 -13.02 21.81 -5.06
N GLN A 121 -13.63 21.97 -6.21
CA GLN A 121 -13.39 23.10 -7.08
C GLN A 121 -14.52 24.12 -7.05
N SER A 122 -14.10 25.38 -7.09
CA SER A 122 -14.92 26.43 -7.70
C SER A 122 -14.88 26.27 -9.23
N PRO A 123 -15.98 26.58 -9.94
CA PRO A 123 -16.06 26.44 -11.40
C PRO A 123 -14.97 27.18 -12.19
N ASP A 124 -14.33 28.16 -11.57
CA ASP A 124 -13.34 29.05 -12.19
C ASP A 124 -11.87 28.67 -11.86
N GLN A 125 -11.61 27.56 -11.15
CA GLN A 125 -10.27 27.15 -10.79
C GLN A 125 -9.79 25.94 -11.58
N SER A 126 -8.51 25.93 -11.94
CA SER A 126 -7.83 24.78 -12.57
C SER A 126 -7.87 23.53 -11.68
N ARG A 127 -8.10 22.38 -12.29
CA ARG A 127 -8.59 21.16 -11.64
C ARG A 127 -7.48 20.23 -11.16
N VAL A 128 -7.52 19.81 -9.89
CA VAL A 128 -6.84 18.59 -9.42
C VAL A 128 -7.60 17.39 -9.94
N ASP A 129 -6.93 16.50 -10.64
CA ASP A 129 -7.49 15.24 -11.10
C ASP A 129 -6.96 14.06 -10.27
N ALA A 130 -7.77 13.00 -10.13
CA ALA A 130 -7.39 11.77 -9.47
C ALA A 130 -7.61 10.58 -10.42
N ILE A 131 -6.53 9.81 -10.65
CA ILE A 131 -6.60 8.51 -11.34
C ILE A 131 -6.71 7.45 -10.25
N LEU A 132 -7.76 6.63 -10.31
CA LEU A 132 -7.93 5.52 -9.37
C LEU A 132 -7.18 4.29 -9.91
N ALA A 133 -6.54 3.56 -9.01
CA ALA A 133 -5.69 2.43 -9.34
C ALA A 133 -6.00 1.24 -8.44
N THR A 134 -5.76 0.04 -8.90
CA THR A 134 -5.97 -1.16 -8.11
C THR A 134 -5.05 -1.19 -6.89
N SER A 135 -3.78 -0.86 -7.03
CA SER A 135 -2.84 -0.82 -5.90
C SER A 135 -1.88 0.37 -5.99
N GLY A 136 -1.11 0.61 -4.92
CA GLY A 136 -0.02 1.58 -4.95
C GLY A 136 1.07 1.25 -5.99
N THR A 137 1.27 -0.02 -6.30
CA THR A 137 2.23 -0.44 -7.34
C THR A 137 1.74 -0.04 -8.74
N ASP A 138 0.42 -0.17 -9.01
CA ASP A 138 -0.19 0.27 -10.27
C ASP A 138 0.00 1.78 -10.49
N ILE A 139 0.01 2.58 -9.43
CA ILE A 139 0.24 4.03 -9.52
C ILE A 139 1.61 4.34 -10.14
N HIS A 140 2.65 3.60 -9.73
CA HIS A 140 3.99 3.77 -10.31
C HIS A 140 4.02 3.42 -11.80
N LEU A 141 3.25 2.37 -12.19
CA LEU A 141 3.10 1.99 -13.59
C LEU A 141 2.39 3.09 -14.39
N PHE A 142 1.33 3.69 -13.83
CA PHE A 142 0.59 4.77 -14.48
C PHE A 142 1.43 6.03 -14.62
N ALA A 143 2.17 6.41 -13.59
CA ALA A 143 3.07 7.55 -13.65
C ALA A 143 4.17 7.34 -14.71
N ALA A 144 4.78 6.15 -14.76
CA ALA A 144 5.74 5.80 -15.79
C ALA A 144 5.14 5.87 -17.19
N ALA A 145 3.93 5.32 -17.40
CA ALA A 145 3.24 5.32 -18.69
C ALA A 145 2.87 6.73 -19.18
N LEU A 146 2.48 7.63 -18.26
CA LEU A 146 2.16 9.02 -18.58
C LEU A 146 3.39 9.86 -18.93
N LEU A 147 4.53 9.59 -18.28
CA LEU A 147 5.78 10.32 -18.46
C LEU A 147 6.69 9.72 -19.54
N ALA A 148 6.49 8.45 -19.90
CA ALA A 148 7.28 7.80 -20.92
C ALA A 148 7.13 8.52 -22.26
N ARG A 149 8.26 8.78 -22.93
CA ARG A 149 8.34 9.47 -24.23
C ARG A 149 7.64 10.84 -24.29
N GLU A 150 7.60 11.56 -23.17
CA GLU A 150 7.22 12.96 -23.22
C GLU A 150 8.27 13.71 -24.03
N ASP A 151 7.81 14.48 -25.03
CA ASP A 151 8.69 15.20 -25.98
C ASP A 151 9.74 14.29 -26.65
N ASP A 152 9.38 13.02 -26.94
CA ASP A 152 10.25 11.98 -27.49
C ASP A 152 11.47 11.64 -26.63
N GLN A 153 11.49 12.08 -25.37
CA GLN A 153 12.56 11.76 -24.43
C GLN A 153 12.18 10.52 -23.59
N PRO A 154 13.06 9.53 -23.52
CA PRO A 154 12.84 8.39 -22.63
C PRO A 154 12.96 8.82 -21.16
N LEU A 155 12.32 8.06 -20.27
CA LEU A 155 12.23 8.35 -18.84
C LEU A 155 13.28 7.55 -18.05
N MET A 156 13.85 8.18 -17.01
CA MET A 156 14.51 7.50 -15.91
C MET A 156 13.74 7.74 -14.61
N THR A 157 13.27 6.67 -13.96
CA THR A 157 12.67 6.75 -12.64
C THR A 157 13.71 6.47 -11.56
N ILE A 158 13.79 7.33 -10.56
CA ILE A 158 14.67 7.20 -9.40
C ILE A 158 13.82 6.96 -8.17
N THR A 159 14.00 5.81 -7.51
CA THR A 159 13.25 5.40 -6.32
C THR A 159 14.18 5.06 -5.17
N LEU A 160 13.64 4.96 -3.95
CA LEU A 160 14.38 4.33 -2.87
C LEU A 160 14.58 2.82 -3.15
N MET A 161 15.57 2.22 -2.52
CA MET A 161 15.78 0.77 -2.58
C MET A 161 14.55 0.01 -2.06
N GLY A 162 14.31 -1.20 -2.56
CA GLY A 162 13.11 -2.00 -2.33
C GLY A 162 12.84 -2.41 -0.88
N ASN A 163 13.80 -2.24 0.04
CA ASN A 163 13.59 -2.41 1.46
C ASN A 163 12.70 -1.29 2.06
N GLU A 164 12.68 -0.09 1.50
CA GLU A 164 11.83 1.02 1.97
C GLU A 164 10.52 1.15 1.18
N THR A 165 10.44 0.58 -0.02
CA THR A 165 9.27 0.65 -0.92
C THR A 165 8.62 -0.72 -1.16
N GLY A 166 7.52 -0.77 -1.92
CA GLY A 166 6.89 -2.03 -2.33
C GLY A 166 7.78 -2.87 -3.24
N SER A 167 7.76 -4.20 -3.10
CA SER A 167 8.62 -5.12 -3.87
C SER A 167 8.39 -5.07 -5.39
N GLY A 168 7.18 -4.69 -5.85
CA GLY A 168 6.84 -4.54 -7.27
C GLY A 168 7.11 -3.16 -7.85
N VAL A 169 7.43 -2.16 -7.00
CA VAL A 169 7.54 -0.75 -7.40
C VAL A 169 8.59 -0.54 -8.49
N MET A 170 9.76 -1.15 -8.36
CA MET A 170 10.82 -1.00 -9.36
C MET A 170 10.43 -1.50 -10.75
N MET A 171 9.74 -2.65 -10.85
CA MET A 171 9.23 -3.15 -12.12
C MET A 171 8.15 -2.24 -12.70
N ALA A 172 7.18 -1.87 -11.89
CA ALA A 172 6.10 -0.97 -12.29
C ALA A 172 6.63 0.38 -12.79
N ALA A 173 7.56 0.96 -12.05
CA ALA A 173 8.23 2.22 -12.41
C ALA A 173 9.12 2.12 -13.65
N SER A 174 9.44 0.89 -14.11
CA SER A 174 10.11 0.62 -15.39
C SER A 174 9.14 0.42 -16.56
N GLY A 175 7.84 0.57 -16.37
CA GLY A 175 6.84 0.24 -17.40
C GLY A 175 6.74 -1.24 -17.72
N ARG A 176 6.97 -2.13 -16.71
CA ARG A 176 6.96 -3.58 -16.87
C ARG A 176 5.89 -4.24 -16.04
N HIS A 177 5.40 -5.38 -16.50
CA HIS A 177 4.52 -6.23 -15.71
C HIS A 177 5.20 -6.67 -14.41
N PHE A 178 4.63 -6.32 -13.27
CA PHE A 178 5.23 -6.55 -11.96
C PHE A 178 4.68 -7.79 -11.22
N MET A 179 3.59 -8.37 -11.73
CA MET A 179 2.96 -9.61 -11.25
C MET A 179 2.70 -10.53 -12.44
N ALA A 180 2.35 -11.79 -12.18
CA ALA A 180 2.05 -12.77 -13.22
C ALA A 180 0.57 -12.76 -13.65
N ARG A 181 -0.30 -12.20 -12.83
CA ARG A 181 -1.71 -11.93 -13.12
C ARG A 181 -2.01 -10.45 -12.84
N VAL A 182 -2.87 -9.87 -13.64
CA VAL A 182 -3.25 -8.45 -13.56
C VAL A 182 -4.71 -8.26 -13.16
N SER A 183 -5.15 -7.03 -12.94
CA SER A 183 -6.50 -6.75 -12.44
C SER A 183 -7.64 -7.13 -13.40
N SER A 184 -7.32 -7.38 -14.67
CA SER A 184 -8.25 -7.97 -15.66
C SER A 184 -8.40 -9.48 -15.54
N ASP A 185 -7.71 -10.11 -14.60
CA ASP A 185 -7.60 -11.56 -14.41
C ASP A 185 -6.82 -12.28 -15.53
N GLN A 186 -6.11 -11.52 -16.37
CA GLN A 186 -5.27 -12.08 -17.41
C GLN A 186 -3.90 -12.47 -16.86
N ALA A 187 -3.36 -13.58 -17.35
CA ALA A 187 -1.98 -13.96 -17.13
C ALA A 187 -1.06 -13.15 -18.04
N VAL A 188 0.00 -12.61 -17.47
CA VAL A 188 1.03 -11.82 -18.18
C VAL A 188 2.42 -12.34 -17.81
N ALA A 189 3.40 -12.09 -18.66
CA ALA A 189 4.77 -12.46 -18.35
C ALA A 189 5.42 -11.38 -17.46
N LYS A 190 5.62 -11.71 -16.20
CA LYS A 190 6.28 -10.81 -15.23
C LYS A 190 7.65 -10.39 -15.73
N GLY A 191 7.90 -9.08 -15.74
CA GLY A 191 9.14 -8.47 -16.21
C GLY A 191 9.11 -8.05 -17.68
N GLU A 192 8.14 -8.47 -18.48
CA GLU A 192 7.95 -7.96 -19.84
C GLU A 192 7.50 -6.49 -19.83
N GLU A 193 7.85 -5.77 -20.88
CA GLU A 193 7.47 -4.37 -21.08
C GLU A 193 5.99 -4.27 -21.47
N LEU A 194 5.28 -3.27 -20.95
CA LEU A 194 3.91 -2.97 -21.38
C LEU A 194 3.84 -2.62 -22.88
N ARG A 195 4.90 -2.05 -23.39
CA ARG A 195 5.08 -1.75 -24.79
C ARG A 195 6.55 -1.92 -25.16
N GLU A 196 6.82 -2.66 -26.21
CA GLU A 196 8.17 -2.91 -26.67
C GLU A 196 8.93 -1.60 -26.97
N GLY A 197 10.12 -1.48 -26.41
CA GLY A 197 11.00 -0.32 -26.55
C GLY A 197 10.61 0.90 -25.71
N ASP A 198 9.62 0.80 -24.83
CA ASP A 198 9.22 1.90 -23.91
C ASP A 198 9.76 1.70 -22.49
N ALA A 199 10.65 0.72 -22.26
CA ALA A 199 11.20 0.49 -20.94
C ALA A 199 11.84 1.75 -20.37
N THR A 200 11.26 2.20 -19.27
CA THR A 200 11.83 3.26 -18.45
C THR A 200 13.08 2.74 -17.77
N ARG A 201 14.14 3.52 -17.76
CA ARG A 201 15.33 3.19 -16.97
C ARG A 201 15.05 3.45 -15.50
N ASN A 202 15.56 2.58 -14.63
CA ASN A 202 15.44 2.74 -13.20
C ASN A 202 16.80 2.91 -12.54
N ALA A 203 16.84 3.79 -11.54
CA ALA A 203 17.91 3.88 -10.57
C ALA A 203 17.30 3.80 -9.15
N THR A 204 18.07 3.27 -8.21
CA THR A 204 17.67 3.21 -6.81
C THR A 204 18.72 3.84 -5.92
N VAL A 205 18.27 4.55 -4.89
CA VAL A 205 19.13 5.18 -3.89
C VAL A 205 18.86 4.55 -2.53
N ALA A 206 19.95 4.15 -1.84
CA ALA A 206 19.87 3.67 -0.48
C ALA A 206 19.78 4.85 0.49
N VAL A 207 18.90 4.73 1.49
CA VAL A 207 18.81 5.70 2.60
C VAL A 207 19.49 5.19 3.86
N ARG A 208 19.91 3.92 3.85
CA ARG A 208 20.67 3.27 4.93
C ARG A 208 21.96 2.68 4.40
N ASN A 209 22.97 2.69 5.26
CA ASN A 209 24.20 1.93 5.08
C ASN A 209 23.92 0.42 5.28
N LYS A 210 24.88 -0.43 4.96
CA LYS A 210 24.74 -1.89 5.11
C LYS A 210 24.46 -2.32 6.55
N ASP A 211 25.00 -1.59 7.53
CA ASP A 211 24.81 -1.83 8.97
C ASP A 211 23.46 -1.33 9.51
N GLY A 212 22.61 -0.76 8.67
CA GLY A 212 21.29 -0.23 9.02
C GLY A 212 21.30 1.22 9.50
N SER A 213 22.46 1.84 9.73
CA SER A 213 22.56 3.26 10.06
C SER A 213 22.05 4.14 8.91
N LEU A 214 21.52 5.33 9.24
CA LEU A 214 21.03 6.25 8.21
C LEU A 214 22.20 6.98 7.51
N ARG A 215 22.12 7.05 6.20
CA ARG A 215 22.97 7.94 5.41
C ARG A 215 22.56 9.39 5.63
N THR A 216 23.49 10.31 5.56
CA THR A 216 23.21 11.74 5.67
C THR A 216 22.40 12.24 4.45
N ASP A 217 21.62 13.31 4.64
CA ASP A 217 20.86 13.93 3.52
C ASP A 217 21.80 14.42 2.41
N LEU A 218 23.00 14.88 2.77
CA LEU A 218 24.01 15.32 1.80
C LEU A 218 24.49 14.16 0.91
N GLU A 219 24.80 12.99 1.48
CA GLU A 219 25.20 11.81 0.71
C GLU A 219 24.11 11.34 -0.24
N VAL A 220 22.85 11.35 0.23
CA VAL A 220 21.68 10.99 -0.59
C VAL A 220 21.46 12.02 -1.71
N GLU A 221 21.58 13.32 -1.40
CA GLU A 221 21.43 14.38 -2.39
C GLU A 221 22.54 14.34 -3.46
N GLU A 222 23.78 14.11 -3.08
CA GLU A 222 24.90 14.01 -4.04
C GLU A 222 24.70 12.84 -5.01
N GLU A 223 24.25 11.66 -4.51
CA GLU A 223 23.95 10.51 -5.35
C GLU A 223 22.80 10.80 -6.31
N LEU A 224 21.69 11.38 -5.81
CA LEU A 224 20.53 11.77 -6.61
C LEU A 224 20.93 12.77 -7.70
N ARG A 225 21.70 13.80 -7.34
CA ARG A 225 22.19 14.80 -8.27
C ARG A 225 23.04 14.18 -9.38
N GLY A 226 23.95 13.26 -9.01
CA GLY A 226 24.78 12.53 -9.98
C GLY A 226 23.93 11.71 -10.96
N LEU A 227 22.92 10.99 -10.47
CA LEU A 227 22.00 10.21 -11.31
C LEU A 227 21.19 11.09 -12.27
N ILE A 228 20.68 12.23 -11.80
CA ILE A 228 19.92 13.17 -12.65
C ILE A 228 20.83 13.83 -13.71
N GLU A 229 22.07 14.16 -13.35
CA GLU A 229 23.07 14.68 -14.32
C GLU A 229 23.43 13.64 -15.39
N LEU A 230 23.60 12.37 -15.01
CA LEU A 230 23.81 11.28 -15.96
C LEU A 230 22.60 11.09 -16.90
N ALA A 231 21.38 11.15 -16.36
CA ALA A 231 20.17 11.08 -17.15
C ALA A 231 20.10 12.24 -18.16
N ARG A 232 20.37 13.47 -17.70
CA ARG A 232 20.42 14.66 -18.56
C ARG A 232 21.45 14.51 -19.70
N ALA A 233 22.64 14.02 -19.39
CA ALA A 233 23.67 13.80 -20.39
C ALA A 233 23.27 12.72 -21.41
N ALA A 234 22.43 11.77 -21.02
CA ALA A 234 21.87 10.71 -21.88
C ALA A 234 20.57 11.13 -22.61
N GLY A 235 20.10 12.38 -22.47
CA GLY A 235 18.87 12.88 -23.09
C GLY A 235 17.59 12.31 -22.46
N LEU A 236 17.64 11.88 -21.19
CA LEU A 236 16.50 11.33 -20.46
C LEU A 236 15.83 12.41 -19.60
N ARG A 237 14.52 12.31 -19.44
CA ARG A 237 13.78 12.98 -18.36
C ARG A 237 13.87 12.14 -17.08
N CYS A 238 13.62 12.75 -15.93
CA CYS A 238 13.64 12.07 -14.66
C CYS A 238 12.30 12.16 -13.92
N LEU A 239 11.89 11.06 -13.31
CA LEU A 239 10.90 11.01 -12.26
C LEU A 239 11.59 10.63 -10.95
N LEU A 240 11.64 11.55 -9.98
CA LEU A 240 12.08 11.27 -8.63
C LEU A 240 10.88 10.88 -7.77
N VAL A 241 10.93 9.71 -7.16
CA VAL A 241 9.93 9.27 -6.19
C VAL A 241 10.43 9.56 -4.78
N VAL A 242 9.74 10.48 -4.10
CA VAL A 242 9.93 10.79 -2.68
C VAL A 242 8.95 9.94 -1.88
N THR A 243 9.44 9.09 -0.98
CA THR A 243 8.58 8.21 -0.18
C THR A 243 8.20 8.88 1.14
N ASP A 244 6.91 9.11 1.36
CA ASP A 244 6.35 9.74 2.57
C ASP A 244 5.08 9.02 3.05
N VAL A 245 5.12 8.18 3.98
CA VAL A 245 6.13 7.60 4.88
C VAL A 245 6.61 6.26 4.31
N SER A 246 7.90 5.92 4.43
CA SER A 246 8.45 4.63 4.00
C SER A 246 8.00 3.47 4.90
N LYS A 247 8.38 2.24 4.53
CA LYS A 247 8.12 1.07 5.38
C LYS A 247 8.71 1.21 6.79
N THR A 248 9.86 1.87 6.94
CA THR A 248 10.53 2.06 8.22
C THR A 248 10.33 3.46 8.83
N SER A 249 9.23 4.14 8.44
CA SER A 249 8.85 5.46 8.97
C SER A 249 9.75 6.62 8.56
N LEU A 250 10.32 6.59 7.35
CA LEU A 250 11.17 7.67 6.84
C LEU A 250 10.41 8.53 5.81
N LEU A 251 10.68 9.82 5.83
CA LEU A 251 10.47 10.73 4.69
C LEU A 251 11.79 10.84 3.95
N ALA A 252 11.87 10.26 2.75
CA ALA A 252 13.14 10.17 2.02
C ALA A 252 12.94 10.15 0.48
N PRO A 253 13.83 10.85 -0.27
CA PRO A 253 14.78 11.82 0.23
C PRO A 253 14.10 12.96 1.00
N SER A 254 14.85 13.77 1.77
CA SER A 254 14.24 14.90 2.50
C SER A 254 13.56 15.88 1.53
N LEU A 255 12.51 16.55 2.01
CA LEU A 255 11.81 17.55 1.16
C LEU A 255 12.71 18.69 0.73
N GLU A 256 13.63 19.09 1.59
CA GLU A 256 14.62 20.10 1.25
C GLU A 256 15.46 19.67 0.04
N THR A 257 15.94 18.41 0.05
CA THR A 257 16.65 17.83 -1.09
C THR A 257 15.78 17.79 -2.34
N ALA A 258 14.53 17.32 -2.24
CA ALA A 258 13.62 17.25 -3.39
C ALA A 258 13.35 18.62 -4.00
N LEU A 259 13.10 19.63 -3.17
CA LEU A 259 12.86 21.02 -3.62
C LEU A 259 14.11 21.63 -4.26
N ARG A 260 15.31 21.43 -3.68
CA ARG A 260 16.57 21.89 -4.25
C ARG A 260 16.84 21.26 -5.63
N LEU A 261 16.64 19.95 -5.75
CA LEU A 261 16.78 19.25 -7.03
C LEU A 261 15.76 19.75 -8.06
N LYS A 262 14.49 19.94 -7.67
CA LYS A 262 13.46 20.49 -8.56
C LYS A 262 13.82 21.90 -9.03
N ALA A 263 14.28 22.76 -8.15
CA ALA A 263 14.73 24.13 -8.49
C ALA A 263 15.92 24.10 -9.46
N ARG A 264 16.87 23.16 -9.27
CA ARG A 264 18.07 23.04 -10.11
C ARG A 264 17.77 22.49 -11.51
N PHE A 265 16.92 21.46 -11.61
CA PHE A 265 16.71 20.70 -12.85
C PHE A 265 15.42 21.08 -13.60
N GLY A 266 14.53 21.84 -12.97
CA GLY A 266 13.34 22.44 -13.59
C GLY A 266 12.42 21.42 -14.25
N ALA A 267 12.07 21.67 -15.51
CA ALA A 267 11.12 20.84 -16.26
C ALA A 267 11.64 19.42 -16.58
N MET A 268 12.95 19.19 -16.51
CA MET A 268 13.53 17.87 -16.73
C MET A 268 13.21 16.88 -15.61
N LEU A 269 12.93 17.37 -14.40
CA LEU A 269 12.68 16.57 -13.21
C LEU A 269 11.23 16.67 -12.79
N ASP A 270 10.50 15.58 -12.85
CA ASP A 270 9.20 15.43 -12.20
C ASP A 270 9.35 14.80 -10.82
N ILE A 271 8.46 15.13 -9.90
CA ILE A 271 8.45 14.56 -8.54
C ILE A 271 7.09 13.92 -8.28
N MET A 272 7.12 12.70 -7.76
CA MET A 272 5.97 12.01 -7.22
C MET A 272 6.21 11.69 -5.74
N ILE A 273 5.30 12.10 -4.90
CA ILE A 273 5.28 11.72 -3.49
C ILE A 273 4.59 10.35 -3.38
N ASP A 274 5.34 9.31 -3.09
CA ASP A 274 4.78 8.01 -2.72
C ASP A 274 4.31 8.06 -1.27
N ALA A 275 3.08 8.51 -1.08
CA ALA A 275 2.38 8.55 0.20
C ALA A 275 1.41 7.37 0.34
N CYS A 276 1.75 6.20 -0.21
CA CYS A 276 0.90 5.01 -0.16
C CYS A 276 0.65 4.47 1.26
N GLN A 277 1.35 4.96 2.28
CA GLN A 277 0.96 4.73 3.68
C GLN A 277 -0.29 5.53 4.07
N PHE A 278 -0.59 6.64 3.41
CA PHE A 278 -1.67 7.60 3.67
C PHE A 278 -1.67 8.12 5.10
N ARG A 279 -0.47 8.43 5.61
CA ARG A 279 -0.24 9.01 6.97
C ARG A 279 0.01 10.51 6.86
N LEU A 280 -0.85 11.18 6.08
CA LEU A 280 -0.76 12.59 5.76
C LEU A 280 -2.07 13.31 6.07
N SER A 281 -1.97 14.53 6.54
CA SER A 281 -3.10 15.44 6.64
C SER A 281 -3.53 15.92 5.25
N ALA A 282 -4.79 16.29 5.12
CA ALA A 282 -5.29 16.92 3.89
C ALA A 282 -4.49 18.19 3.54
N ALA A 283 -4.03 18.94 4.55
CA ALA A 283 -3.22 20.12 4.35
C ALA A 283 -1.86 19.78 3.73
N THR A 284 -1.19 18.73 4.19
CA THR A 284 0.09 18.27 3.64
C THR A 284 -0.05 17.81 2.19
N ILE A 285 -1.12 17.08 1.86
CA ILE A 285 -1.40 16.66 0.48
C ILE A 285 -1.61 17.88 -0.43
N ARG A 286 -2.39 18.88 0.02
CA ARG A 286 -2.58 20.12 -0.74
C ARG A 286 -1.26 20.90 -0.94
N ALA A 287 -0.41 20.92 0.07
CA ALA A 287 0.89 21.57 -0.04
C ALA A 287 1.80 20.89 -1.06
N TYR A 288 1.83 19.55 -1.10
CA TYR A 288 2.56 18.82 -2.16
C TYR A 288 2.04 19.16 -3.56
N LEU A 289 0.72 19.17 -3.74
CA LEU A 289 0.10 19.51 -5.02
C LEU A 289 0.37 20.98 -5.42
N ALA A 290 0.52 21.90 -4.45
CA ALA A 290 0.88 23.30 -4.72
C ALA A 290 2.33 23.47 -5.23
N HIS A 291 3.20 22.47 -5.01
CA HIS A 291 4.54 22.39 -5.61
C HIS A 291 4.56 21.67 -6.97
N ASP A 292 3.41 21.42 -7.57
CA ASP A 292 3.24 20.64 -8.80
C ASP A 292 3.82 19.22 -8.70
N PHE A 293 3.76 18.63 -7.50
CA PHE A 293 4.10 17.22 -7.32
C PHE A 293 2.86 16.35 -7.54
N MET A 294 3.06 15.17 -8.10
CA MET A 294 2.07 14.09 -8.07
C MET A 294 2.04 13.47 -6.68
N VAL A 295 0.88 13.00 -6.21
CA VAL A 295 0.76 12.35 -4.90
C VAL A 295 0.07 10.99 -5.04
N ALA A 296 0.79 9.93 -4.69
CA ALA A 296 0.30 8.55 -4.69
C ALA A 296 -0.25 8.18 -3.31
N LEU A 297 -1.50 7.71 -3.24
CA LEU A 297 -2.20 7.35 -2.01
C LEU A 297 -2.75 5.92 -2.07
N THR A 298 -2.90 5.24 -0.92
CA THR A 298 -3.67 4.00 -0.84
C THR A 298 -4.58 3.97 0.39
N GLY A 299 -5.80 3.48 0.23
CA GLY A 299 -6.75 3.30 1.33
C GLY A 299 -6.52 2.03 2.17
N SER A 300 -5.60 1.16 1.77
CA SER A 300 -5.47 -0.21 2.30
C SER A 300 -4.48 -0.38 3.45
N LYS A 301 -3.85 0.68 3.91
CA LYS A 301 -2.86 0.64 5.00
C LYS A 301 -3.38 1.38 6.23
N PHE A 302 -3.03 2.65 6.39
CA PHE A 302 -3.44 3.45 7.55
C PHE A 302 -4.97 3.53 7.70
N LEU A 303 -5.70 3.70 6.60
CA LEU A 303 -7.16 3.79 6.61
C LEU A 303 -7.86 2.44 6.84
N ALA A 304 -7.11 1.34 6.89
CA ALA A 304 -7.63 0.00 7.12
C ALA A 304 -8.75 -0.45 6.16
N GLY A 305 -8.79 0.09 4.95
CA GLY A 305 -9.56 -0.50 3.85
C GLY A 305 -9.00 -1.88 3.48
N PRO A 306 -9.80 -2.76 2.87
CA PRO A 306 -9.26 -3.99 2.31
C PRO A 306 -8.15 -3.68 1.29
N ILE A 307 -7.18 -4.57 1.14
CA ILE A 307 -6.18 -4.42 0.08
C ILE A 307 -6.91 -4.64 -1.26
N PHE A 308 -6.76 -3.90 -2.23
CA PHE A 308 -6.02 -2.76 -2.70
C PHE A 308 -6.97 -1.61 -3.06
N SER A 309 -6.55 -0.38 -2.84
CA SER A 309 -7.25 0.82 -3.28
C SER A 309 -6.24 1.95 -3.44
N GLY A 310 -5.86 2.26 -4.67
CA GLY A 310 -4.85 3.26 -5.01
C GLY A 310 -5.44 4.49 -5.68
N ALA A 311 -4.80 5.65 -5.52
CA ALA A 311 -5.10 6.88 -6.24
C ALA A 311 -3.83 7.68 -6.54
N LEU A 312 -3.70 8.20 -7.75
CA LEU A 312 -2.70 9.18 -8.14
C LEU A 312 -3.38 10.55 -8.27
N LEU A 313 -3.00 11.48 -7.43
CA LEU A 313 -3.45 12.87 -7.52
C LEU A 313 -2.48 13.66 -8.38
N CYS A 314 -3.03 14.43 -9.32
CA CYS A 314 -2.29 15.30 -10.21
C CYS A 314 -2.66 16.75 -9.93
N SER A 315 -1.66 17.64 -9.72
CA SER A 315 -1.90 19.08 -9.60
C SER A 315 -2.58 19.62 -10.87
N PRO A 316 -3.17 20.81 -10.84
CA PRO A 316 -3.77 21.41 -12.04
C PRO A 316 -2.80 21.49 -13.23
N VAL A 317 -1.53 21.83 -12.97
CA VAL A 317 -0.49 21.92 -14.00
C VAL A 317 -0.18 20.54 -14.59
N ILE A 318 -0.04 19.55 -13.74
CA ILE A 318 0.20 18.15 -14.16
C ILE A 318 -1.02 17.58 -14.89
N SER A 319 -2.23 17.85 -14.40
CA SER A 319 -3.48 17.41 -15.02
C SER A 319 -3.62 17.94 -16.44
N GLU A 320 -3.35 19.23 -16.64
CA GLU A 320 -3.41 19.86 -17.99
C GLU A 320 -2.35 19.25 -18.92
N ARG A 321 -1.12 19.06 -18.42
CA ARG A 321 -0.03 18.42 -19.18
C ARG A 321 -0.38 16.98 -19.62
N PHE A 322 -1.07 16.22 -18.79
CA PHE A 322 -1.41 14.82 -19.07
C PHE A 322 -2.74 14.64 -19.81
N ARG A 323 -3.59 15.64 -19.87
CA ARG A 323 -4.93 15.55 -20.48
C ARG A 323 -4.91 15.02 -21.92
N SER A 324 -3.97 15.46 -22.73
CA SER A 324 -3.82 15.04 -24.12
C SER A 324 -2.92 13.81 -24.31
N ARG A 325 -2.42 13.22 -23.23
CA ARG A 325 -1.50 12.08 -23.31
C ARG A 325 -2.23 10.78 -23.59
N ALA A 326 -1.79 10.07 -24.62
CA ALA A 326 -2.16 8.68 -24.84
C ALA A 326 -1.30 7.77 -23.95
N VAL A 327 -1.87 6.63 -23.56
CA VAL A 327 -1.18 5.59 -22.80
C VAL A 327 -1.09 4.30 -23.61
N PRO A 328 -0.15 3.37 -23.30
CA PRO A 328 -0.08 2.08 -23.94
C PRO A 328 -1.39 1.30 -23.79
N ALA A 329 -1.84 0.64 -24.87
CA ALA A 329 -3.07 -0.17 -24.86
C ALA A 329 -3.04 -1.30 -23.80
N ALA A 330 -1.87 -1.87 -23.53
CA ALA A 330 -1.66 -2.88 -22.49
C ALA A 330 -1.99 -2.37 -21.07
N LEU A 331 -2.12 -1.06 -20.87
CA LEU A 331 -2.57 -0.53 -19.58
C LEU A 331 -4.03 -0.89 -19.27
N ALA A 332 -4.83 -1.25 -20.30
CA ALA A 332 -6.19 -1.76 -20.13
C ALA A 332 -6.25 -3.08 -19.33
N ASP A 333 -5.14 -3.80 -19.23
CA ASP A 333 -5.03 -4.98 -18.38
C ASP A 333 -5.06 -4.63 -16.87
N TYR A 334 -4.65 -3.43 -16.52
CA TYR A 334 -4.53 -2.92 -15.15
C TYR A 334 -5.71 -2.06 -14.71
N CYS A 335 -6.35 -1.35 -15.61
CA CYS A 335 -7.42 -0.40 -15.30
C CYS A 335 -8.48 -0.32 -16.39
N GLY A 336 -9.67 0.11 -16.03
CA GLY A 336 -10.73 0.46 -16.96
C GLY A 336 -10.79 1.96 -17.22
N LYS A 337 -11.60 2.34 -18.20
CA LYS A 337 -11.79 3.72 -18.62
C LYS A 337 -12.33 4.62 -17.50
N ALA A 338 -13.20 4.08 -16.64
CA ALA A 338 -13.87 4.83 -15.60
C ALA A 338 -12.95 5.24 -14.43
N GLU A 339 -11.81 4.54 -14.22
CA GLU A 339 -10.83 4.90 -13.21
C GLU A 339 -10.03 6.15 -13.56
N TRP A 340 -10.08 6.60 -14.82
CA TRP A 340 -9.39 7.79 -15.32
C TRP A 340 -10.32 9.00 -15.40
N PRO A 341 -9.78 10.23 -15.20
CA PRO A 341 -10.60 11.45 -15.27
C PRO A 341 -11.26 11.63 -16.64
N GLU A 342 -12.44 12.21 -16.66
CA GLU A 342 -13.13 12.54 -17.89
C GLU A 342 -12.34 13.55 -18.74
N GLY A 343 -12.40 13.37 -20.06
CA GLY A 343 -11.74 14.24 -21.02
C GLY A 343 -10.23 14.01 -21.16
N TRP A 344 -9.65 12.99 -20.51
CA TRP A 344 -8.27 12.60 -20.74
C TRP A 344 -8.14 11.66 -21.94
N ALA A 345 -7.20 11.92 -22.86
CA ALA A 345 -6.94 11.10 -24.04
C ALA A 345 -6.56 9.64 -23.69
N ALA A 346 -5.96 9.42 -22.53
CA ALA A 346 -5.65 8.09 -22.02
C ALA A 346 -6.88 7.15 -22.01
N ARG A 347 -8.09 7.67 -21.82
CA ARG A 347 -9.34 6.90 -21.83
C ARG A 347 -9.64 6.21 -23.17
N GLU A 348 -9.08 6.69 -24.27
CA GLU A 348 -9.29 6.11 -25.61
C GLU A 348 -8.63 4.74 -25.77
N ALA A 349 -7.52 4.51 -25.08
CA ALA A 349 -6.81 3.23 -25.07
C ALA A 349 -7.41 2.21 -24.09
N LEU A 350 -8.35 2.61 -23.23
CA LEU A 350 -8.88 1.81 -22.13
C LEU A 350 -10.29 1.29 -22.42
N THR A 351 -10.62 0.13 -21.85
CA THR A 351 -11.91 -0.54 -22.02
C THR A 351 -12.94 -0.11 -20.98
N HIS A 352 -14.23 -0.29 -21.32
CA HIS A 352 -15.34 -0.13 -20.37
C HIS A 352 -15.44 -1.38 -19.46
N ARG A 353 -14.47 -1.55 -18.56
CA ARG A 353 -14.45 -2.64 -17.59
C ARG A 353 -14.90 -2.14 -16.23
N ALA A 354 -15.86 -2.83 -15.61
CA ALA A 354 -16.28 -2.56 -14.25
C ALA A 354 -15.41 -3.34 -13.25
N ASN A 355 -14.86 -2.65 -12.25
CA ASN A 355 -14.10 -3.24 -11.16
C ASN A 355 -14.80 -2.95 -9.81
N PHE A 356 -15.90 -3.67 -9.55
CA PHE A 356 -16.66 -3.48 -8.31
C PHE A 356 -15.85 -3.81 -7.06
N GLY A 357 -14.83 -4.67 -7.16
CA GLY A 357 -13.90 -4.92 -6.07
C GLY A 357 -13.15 -3.66 -5.65
N LEU A 358 -12.58 -2.93 -6.62
CA LEU A 358 -11.93 -1.64 -6.38
C LEU A 358 -12.89 -0.61 -5.78
N LEU A 359 -14.11 -0.52 -6.34
CA LEU A 359 -15.16 0.37 -5.84
C LEU A 359 -15.46 0.14 -4.36
N LEU A 360 -15.70 -1.11 -3.96
CA LEU A 360 -16.05 -1.46 -2.58
C LEU A 360 -14.88 -1.28 -1.62
N ARG A 361 -13.65 -1.57 -2.06
CA ARG A 361 -12.45 -1.33 -1.25
C ARG A 361 -12.22 0.17 -1.00
N TRP A 362 -12.42 1.01 -2.01
CA TRP A 362 -12.40 2.46 -1.83
C TRP A 362 -13.54 2.96 -0.95
N LYS A 363 -14.76 2.40 -1.08
CA LYS A 363 -15.89 2.78 -0.23
C LYS A 363 -15.58 2.53 1.25
N ALA A 364 -14.94 1.40 1.57
CA ALA A 364 -14.47 1.11 2.93
C ALA A 364 -13.40 2.10 3.40
N ALA A 365 -12.41 2.41 2.54
CA ALA A 365 -11.33 3.33 2.88
C ALA A 365 -11.84 4.76 3.09
N LEU A 366 -12.75 5.24 2.25
CA LEU A 366 -13.34 6.58 2.39
C LEU A 366 -14.21 6.69 3.65
N PHE A 367 -14.92 5.63 4.03
CA PHE A 367 -15.66 5.59 5.30
C PHE A 367 -14.73 5.83 6.50
N GLU A 368 -13.58 5.20 6.54
CA GLU A 368 -12.60 5.40 7.62
C GLU A 368 -11.88 6.76 7.52
N LEU A 369 -11.61 7.24 6.31
CA LEU A 369 -11.03 8.56 6.09
C LEU A 369 -11.95 9.67 6.62
N GLU A 370 -13.23 9.60 6.31
CA GLU A 370 -14.23 10.57 6.78
C GLU A 370 -14.32 10.59 8.30
N ARG A 371 -14.38 9.42 8.94
CA ARG A 371 -14.37 9.32 10.41
C ARG A 371 -13.09 9.87 11.02
N PHE A 372 -11.95 9.54 10.45
CA PHE A 372 -10.65 10.01 10.95
C PHE A 372 -10.52 11.53 10.83
N PHE A 373 -10.91 12.11 9.71
CA PHE A 373 -10.84 13.57 9.50
C PHE A 373 -11.91 14.36 10.29
N ALA A 374 -12.94 13.69 10.81
CA ALA A 374 -13.89 14.30 11.73
C ALA A 374 -13.34 14.46 13.15
N ILE A 375 -12.24 13.77 13.50
CA ILE A 375 -11.62 13.89 14.82
C ILE A 375 -10.81 15.20 14.90
N PRO A 376 -10.97 16.00 15.96
CA PRO A 376 -10.13 17.17 16.20
C PRO A 376 -8.64 16.82 16.23
N GLU A 377 -7.82 17.62 15.53
CA GLU A 377 -6.39 17.31 15.33
C GLU A 377 -5.62 17.17 16.66
N GLU A 378 -5.95 17.97 17.66
CA GLU A 378 -5.33 17.90 18.99
C GLU A 378 -5.56 16.56 19.70
N LYS A 379 -6.71 15.89 19.47
CA LYS A 379 -6.97 14.55 19.99
C LYS A 379 -6.14 13.49 19.27
N VAL A 380 -6.03 13.60 17.95
CA VAL A 380 -5.17 12.71 17.14
C VAL A 380 -3.71 12.84 17.60
N ILE A 381 -3.21 14.07 17.78
CA ILE A 381 -1.87 14.36 18.30
C ILE A 381 -1.66 13.71 19.66
N ALA A 382 -2.62 13.86 20.59
CA ALA A 382 -2.51 13.29 21.93
C ALA A 382 -2.41 11.76 21.91
N VAL A 383 -3.26 11.09 21.12
CA VAL A 383 -3.23 9.62 20.98
C VAL A 383 -1.92 9.13 20.35
N LEU A 384 -1.49 9.75 19.25
CA LEU A 384 -0.26 9.38 18.55
C LEU A 384 0.98 9.60 19.44
N THR A 385 1.04 10.74 20.15
CA THR A 385 2.16 11.06 21.04
C THR A 385 2.25 10.05 22.19
N ALA A 386 1.15 9.82 22.91
CA ALA A 386 1.14 8.89 24.03
C ALA A 386 1.47 7.45 23.60
N PHE A 387 0.98 7.01 22.43
CA PHE A 387 1.30 5.69 21.89
C PHE A 387 2.78 5.60 21.52
N ALA A 388 3.31 6.59 20.78
CA ALA A 388 4.70 6.59 20.34
C ALA A 388 5.66 6.60 21.52
N GLU A 389 5.40 7.43 22.55
CA GLU A 389 6.20 7.49 23.77
C GLU A 389 6.18 6.16 24.54
N ALA A 390 5.00 5.55 24.75
CA ALA A 390 4.88 4.30 25.46
C ALA A 390 5.58 3.14 24.75
N VAL A 391 5.40 3.01 23.43
CA VAL A 391 6.02 1.96 22.62
C VAL A 391 7.54 2.15 22.57
N THR A 392 8.02 3.36 22.33
CA THR A 392 9.46 3.66 22.28
C THR A 392 10.12 3.37 23.61
N ALA A 393 9.56 3.84 24.74
CA ALA A 393 10.07 3.57 26.07
C ALA A 393 10.15 2.07 26.39
N ARG A 394 9.14 1.29 25.94
CA ARG A 394 9.16 -0.18 26.10
C ARG A 394 10.26 -0.83 25.28
N LEU A 395 10.44 -0.43 24.03
CA LEU A 395 11.47 -0.98 23.15
C LEU A 395 12.90 -0.62 23.62
N GLU A 396 13.11 0.58 24.17
CA GLU A 396 14.41 1.01 24.69
C GLU A 396 14.78 0.37 26.03
N SER A 397 13.78 0.07 26.87
CA SER A 397 14.00 -0.51 28.20
C SER A 397 14.11 -2.03 28.23
N ASP A 398 13.69 -2.73 27.17
CA ASP A 398 13.67 -4.19 27.10
C ASP A 398 14.80 -4.74 26.24
N ALA A 399 15.62 -5.60 26.85
CA ALA A 399 16.74 -6.24 26.20
C ALA A 399 16.37 -7.17 25.02
N ALA A 400 15.09 -7.53 24.83
CA ALA A 400 14.63 -8.32 23.70
C ALA A 400 14.59 -7.54 22.38
N PHE A 401 14.65 -6.21 22.45
CA PHE A 401 14.47 -5.35 21.29
C PHE A 401 15.69 -4.45 21.04
N ASP A 402 15.81 -4.00 19.79
CA ASP A 402 16.75 -2.98 19.37
C ASP A 402 16.03 -2.02 18.42
N LEU A 403 15.86 -0.76 18.86
CA LEU A 403 15.11 0.23 18.09
C LEU A 403 15.83 0.55 16.78
N LEU A 404 15.11 0.47 15.64
CA LEU A 404 15.68 0.87 14.37
C LEU A 404 15.80 2.40 14.32
N GLU A 405 17.00 2.88 13.96
CA GLU A 405 17.24 4.31 13.78
C GLU A 405 16.23 4.93 12.79
N SER A 406 15.61 6.03 13.19
CA SER A 406 14.68 6.81 12.39
C SER A 406 14.95 8.31 12.54
N ARG A 407 14.34 9.11 11.67
CA ARG A 407 14.42 10.58 11.72
C ARG A 407 13.03 11.17 11.92
N PRO A 408 12.95 12.40 12.47
CA PRO A 408 11.72 13.16 12.46
C PRO A 408 11.14 13.29 11.04
N LEU A 409 9.82 13.24 10.93
CA LEU A 409 9.10 13.45 9.67
C LEU A 409 9.01 14.97 9.40
N ASP A 410 10.12 15.55 8.94
CA ASP A 410 10.23 17.00 8.72
C ASP A 410 9.60 17.43 7.40
N ARG A 411 8.48 18.14 7.51
CA ARG A 411 7.76 18.76 6.39
C ARG A 411 7.73 20.29 6.48
N SER A 412 8.59 20.87 7.32
CA SER A 412 8.65 22.33 7.55
C SER A 412 8.82 23.14 6.25
N ASN A 413 9.54 22.61 5.27
CA ASN A 413 9.73 23.24 3.96
C ASN A 413 8.42 23.47 3.16
N LEU A 414 7.32 22.76 3.52
CA LEU A 414 6.02 23.00 2.90
C LEU A 414 5.28 24.22 3.45
N TRP A 415 5.65 24.69 4.66
CA TRP A 415 4.85 25.63 5.45
C TRP A 415 5.52 27.00 5.63
N GLY A 416 6.76 27.16 5.21
CA GLY A 416 7.56 28.32 5.56
C GLY A 416 7.81 28.41 7.06
N ALA A 417 7.70 29.60 7.67
CA ALA A 417 8.00 29.82 9.08
C ALA A 417 6.92 29.32 10.07
N SER A 418 5.97 28.49 9.66
CA SER A 418 4.91 27.99 10.54
C SER A 418 5.47 26.94 11.51
N SER A 419 5.28 27.16 12.84
CA SER A 419 5.74 26.27 13.91
C SER A 419 4.64 25.34 14.45
N ILE A 420 3.50 25.21 13.76
CA ILE A 420 2.37 24.41 14.24
C ILE A 420 2.71 22.94 14.00
N ARG A 421 2.83 22.16 15.08
CA ARG A 421 3.00 20.70 15.02
C ARG A 421 1.75 20.06 14.46
N ARG A 422 1.90 19.23 13.44
CA ARG A 422 0.83 18.48 12.78
C ARG A 422 0.84 17.02 13.24
N TRP A 423 -0.33 16.37 13.19
CA TRP A 423 -0.43 14.98 13.59
C TRP A 423 0.42 14.05 12.68
N ASP A 424 0.59 14.38 11.42
CA ASP A 424 1.34 13.60 10.43
C ASP A 424 2.87 13.74 10.55
N GLU A 425 3.35 14.58 11.47
CA GLU A 425 4.76 14.67 11.88
C GLU A 425 5.09 13.72 13.05
N ILE A 426 4.06 13.08 13.66
CA ILE A 426 4.24 12.15 14.77
C ILE A 426 4.36 10.73 14.20
N PRO A 427 5.42 9.97 14.56
CA PRO A 427 5.59 8.61 14.09
C PRO A 427 4.40 7.72 14.50
N SER A 428 3.77 7.11 13.52
CA SER A 428 2.69 6.11 13.71
C SER A 428 3.11 4.71 13.23
N ILE A 429 4.39 4.56 12.84
CA ILE A 429 5.10 3.32 12.58
C ILE A 429 6.37 3.36 13.41
N ILE A 430 6.60 2.35 14.25
CA ILE A 430 7.80 2.22 15.05
C ILE A 430 8.44 0.88 14.69
N SER A 431 9.70 0.93 14.26
CA SER A 431 10.44 -0.22 13.72
C SER A 431 11.52 -0.67 14.68
N PHE A 432 11.71 -1.98 14.82
CA PHE A 432 12.67 -2.56 15.75
C PHE A 432 13.20 -3.90 15.25
N TYR A 433 14.42 -4.23 15.65
CA TYR A 433 14.99 -5.57 15.54
C TYR A 433 14.67 -6.40 16.77
N LEU A 434 14.71 -7.72 16.63
CA LEU A 434 14.64 -8.67 17.72
C LEU A 434 16.06 -9.10 18.11
N ARG A 435 16.43 -9.00 19.38
CA ARG A 435 17.72 -9.44 19.87
C ARG A 435 17.76 -10.95 20.05
N ASN A 436 18.91 -11.52 19.78
CA ASN A 436 19.15 -12.93 20.07
C ASN A 436 19.41 -13.10 21.57
N THR A 437 18.47 -13.71 22.30
CA THR A 437 18.56 -13.89 23.75
C THR A 437 19.50 -15.04 24.16
N HIS A 438 19.89 -15.91 23.24
CA HIS A 438 20.79 -17.06 23.45
C HIS A 438 22.13 -16.92 22.72
N GLY A 439 22.38 -15.79 22.08
CA GLY A 439 23.59 -15.46 21.32
C GLY A 439 23.89 -13.98 21.31
N ALA A 440 24.86 -13.57 20.50
CA ALA A 440 25.17 -12.17 20.30
C ALA A 440 24.38 -11.55 19.15
N GLY A 441 24.04 -10.27 19.25
CA GLY A 441 23.43 -9.50 18.17
C GLY A 441 21.91 -9.64 18.05
N VAL A 442 21.41 -9.57 16.83
CA VAL A 442 19.98 -9.65 16.51
C VAL A 442 19.64 -10.97 15.81
N LEU A 443 18.35 -11.32 15.80
CA LEU A 443 17.85 -12.46 15.03
C LEU A 443 18.09 -12.23 13.54
N THR A 444 18.40 -13.29 12.82
CA THR A 444 18.52 -13.28 11.36
C THR A 444 17.17 -12.93 10.72
N ALA A 445 17.22 -12.53 9.45
CA ALA A 445 16.01 -12.25 8.68
C ALA A 445 15.06 -13.48 8.61
N ALA A 446 15.61 -14.70 8.58
CA ALA A 446 14.84 -15.94 8.57
C ALA A 446 14.14 -16.21 9.91
N GLU A 447 14.86 -16.03 11.01
CA GLU A 447 14.31 -16.17 12.37
C GLU A 447 13.25 -15.12 12.65
N THR A 448 13.49 -13.85 12.28
CA THR A 448 12.50 -12.78 12.39
C THR A 448 11.24 -13.10 11.57
N ALA A 449 11.38 -13.67 10.37
CA ALA A 449 10.25 -14.12 9.57
C ALA A 449 9.49 -15.28 10.21
N SER A 450 10.19 -16.18 10.92
CA SER A 450 9.55 -17.25 11.72
C SER A 450 8.73 -16.68 12.86
N VAL A 451 9.28 -15.76 13.65
CA VAL A 451 8.56 -15.04 14.72
C VAL A 451 7.29 -14.38 14.17
N TYR A 452 7.41 -13.63 13.08
CA TYR A 452 6.27 -12.97 12.44
C TYR A 452 5.17 -13.94 12.04
N LYS A 453 5.52 -15.08 11.43
CA LYS A 453 4.55 -16.09 11.01
C LYS A 453 3.86 -16.77 12.19
N GLN A 454 4.60 -17.10 13.24
CA GLN A 454 4.05 -17.76 14.44
C GLN A 454 3.11 -16.82 15.22
N LEU A 455 3.43 -15.53 15.34
CA LEU A 455 2.55 -14.52 15.94
C LEU A 455 1.21 -14.39 15.21
N ALA A 456 1.20 -14.62 13.90
CA ALA A 456 0.01 -14.50 13.06
C ALA A 456 -0.97 -15.69 13.19
N ILE A 457 -0.58 -16.77 13.88
CA ILE A 457 -1.43 -17.94 14.09
C ILE A 457 -2.43 -17.64 15.21
N GLU A 458 -3.72 -17.84 14.92
CA GLU A 458 -4.79 -17.77 15.92
C GLU A 458 -4.89 -19.12 16.64
N GLU A 459 -4.87 -19.10 17.96
CA GLU A 459 -5.13 -20.27 18.81
C GLU A 459 -6.46 -20.10 19.54
N ALA A 460 -7.00 -21.19 20.09
CA ALA A 460 -8.33 -21.20 20.70
C ALA A 460 -8.50 -20.10 21.77
N GLU A 461 -7.47 -19.85 22.58
CA GLU A 461 -7.49 -18.87 23.66
C GLU A 461 -6.66 -17.61 23.38
N LEU A 462 -5.81 -17.61 22.33
CA LEU A 462 -4.91 -16.50 22.00
C LEU A 462 -5.29 -15.87 20.66
N ALA A 463 -5.60 -14.58 20.69
CA ALA A 463 -5.79 -13.77 19.50
C ALA A 463 -4.54 -13.77 18.61
N ALA A 464 -4.70 -13.74 17.30
CA ALA A 464 -3.56 -13.54 16.41
C ALA A 464 -2.98 -12.12 16.59
N VAL A 465 -1.66 -12.02 16.52
CA VAL A 465 -0.95 -10.74 16.51
C VAL A 465 -0.61 -10.36 15.07
N ARG A 466 -1.07 -9.19 14.65
CA ARG A 466 -0.79 -8.62 13.32
C ARG A 466 0.11 -7.41 13.48
N ILE A 467 1.38 -7.56 13.16
CA ILE A 467 2.37 -6.47 13.10
C ILE A 467 2.87 -6.31 11.67
N GLY A 468 3.66 -5.27 11.39
CA GLY A 468 4.21 -5.06 10.06
C GLY A 468 5.19 -6.17 9.66
N GLN A 469 5.10 -6.65 8.41
CA GLN A 469 5.97 -7.70 7.88
C GLN A 469 7.46 -7.34 8.06
N PRO A 470 8.35 -8.34 8.26
CA PRO A 470 9.78 -8.11 8.33
C PRO A 470 10.30 -7.34 7.13
N VAL A 471 11.14 -6.34 7.36
CA VAL A 471 11.84 -5.57 6.33
C VAL A 471 13.33 -5.70 6.55
N ARG A 472 14.07 -6.20 5.56
CA ARG A 472 15.52 -6.27 5.62
C ARG A 472 16.10 -4.86 5.62
N CYS A 473 16.72 -4.44 6.73
CA CYS A 473 17.23 -3.08 6.91
C CYS A 473 18.75 -3.04 7.11
N ALA A 474 19.37 -4.16 7.49
CA ALA A 474 20.80 -4.22 7.76
C ALA A 474 21.40 -5.59 7.41
N ASP A 475 22.72 -5.59 7.28
CA ASP A 475 23.57 -6.78 7.32
C ASP A 475 24.60 -6.57 8.45
N PHE A 476 24.44 -7.28 9.57
CA PHE A 476 25.39 -7.25 10.67
C PHE A 476 26.54 -8.26 10.36
N GLY A 477 27.63 -7.77 9.80
CA GLY A 477 28.62 -8.60 9.13
C GLY A 477 28.00 -9.24 7.89
N ASP A 478 27.98 -10.59 7.84
CA ASP A 478 27.35 -11.34 6.75
C ASP A 478 25.91 -11.82 7.10
N VAL A 479 25.37 -11.41 8.25
CA VAL A 479 24.06 -11.84 8.74
C VAL A 479 22.98 -10.82 8.35
N PRO A 480 22.07 -11.17 7.42
CA PRO A 480 20.97 -10.30 7.07
C PRO A 480 19.98 -10.19 8.23
N ALA A 481 19.64 -8.97 8.61
CA ALA A 481 18.69 -8.67 9.68
C ALA A 481 17.45 -7.93 9.14
N SER A 482 16.30 -8.27 9.71
CA SER A 482 15.02 -7.64 9.37
C SER A 482 14.38 -6.98 10.58
N ALA A 483 13.85 -5.77 10.39
CA ALA A 483 13.07 -5.08 11.39
C ALA A 483 11.58 -5.46 11.29
N LEU A 484 10.93 -5.65 12.42
CA LEU A 484 9.48 -5.68 12.58
C LEU A 484 8.95 -4.26 12.83
N ARG A 485 7.64 -4.10 12.75
CA ARG A 485 7.01 -2.79 12.92
C ARG A 485 5.71 -2.92 13.69
N ILE A 486 5.53 -2.03 14.67
CA ILE A 486 4.25 -1.81 15.34
C ILE A 486 3.67 -0.48 14.89
N CYS A 487 2.38 -0.45 14.54
CA CYS A 487 1.79 0.68 13.84
C CYS A 487 0.37 0.95 14.33
N LEU A 488 0.01 2.23 14.46
CA LEU A 488 -1.40 2.62 14.56
C LEU A 488 -2.05 2.74 13.18
N SER A 489 -3.35 2.44 13.13
CA SER A 489 -4.23 2.70 11.99
C SER A 489 -5.27 3.77 12.35
N ALA A 490 -5.90 4.38 11.34
CA ALA A 490 -6.96 5.37 11.55
C ALA A 490 -8.12 4.83 12.42
N PRO A 491 -8.67 3.62 12.20
CA PRO A 491 -9.72 3.08 13.07
C PRO A 491 -9.32 2.93 14.54
N LEU A 492 -8.06 2.56 14.84
CA LEU A 492 -7.59 2.48 16.23
C LEU A 492 -7.52 3.84 16.89
N ILE A 493 -7.05 4.86 16.17
CA ILE A 493 -7.01 6.24 16.64
C ILE A 493 -8.44 6.77 16.86
N VAL A 494 -9.34 6.54 15.90
CA VAL A 494 -10.75 6.95 16.00
C VAL A 494 -11.39 6.30 17.22
N ALA A 495 -11.22 4.99 17.43
CA ALA A 495 -11.78 4.27 18.57
C ALA A 495 -11.28 4.84 19.90
N ALA A 496 -10.00 5.22 19.99
CA ALA A 496 -9.45 5.85 21.18
C ALA A 496 -9.99 7.28 21.41
N CYS A 497 -10.15 8.06 20.34
CA CYS A 497 -10.67 9.44 20.42
C CYS A 497 -12.17 9.51 20.71
N GLU A 498 -12.95 8.55 20.22
CA GLU A 498 -14.39 8.45 20.46
C GLU A 498 -14.73 7.76 21.80
N GLY A 499 -13.73 7.19 22.49
CA GLY A 499 -13.91 6.48 23.76
C GLY A 499 -14.48 5.06 23.59
N ALA A 500 -14.51 4.51 22.37
CA ALA A 500 -14.89 3.12 22.13
C ALA A 500 -13.83 2.14 22.68
N THR A 501 -12.57 2.59 22.73
CA THR A 501 -11.46 1.92 23.43
C THR A 501 -10.72 2.98 24.22
N ALA A 502 -10.51 2.78 25.53
CA ALA A 502 -9.71 3.74 26.28
C ALA A 502 -8.27 3.77 25.74
N LEU A 503 -7.64 4.95 25.73
CA LEU A 503 -6.25 5.09 25.27
C LEU A 503 -5.30 4.19 26.10
N SER A 504 -5.55 4.03 27.41
CA SER A 504 -4.83 3.09 28.28
C SER A 504 -4.94 1.64 27.78
N ASP A 505 -6.12 1.23 27.32
CA ASP A 505 -6.37 -0.13 26.85
C ASP A 505 -5.71 -0.36 25.50
N LEU A 506 -5.71 0.64 24.60
CA LEU A 506 -4.99 0.60 23.33
C LEU A 506 -3.48 0.43 23.57
N ILE A 507 -2.91 1.19 24.50
CA ILE A 507 -1.49 1.07 24.88
C ILE A 507 -1.23 -0.29 25.53
N ALA A 508 -2.10 -0.78 26.43
CA ALA A 508 -1.96 -2.10 27.05
C ALA A 508 -1.99 -3.24 26.00
N GLN A 509 -2.84 -3.14 24.98
CA GLN A 509 -2.83 -4.08 23.85
C GLN A 509 -1.51 -4.05 23.09
N ALA A 510 -0.93 -2.86 22.84
CA ALA A 510 0.38 -2.73 22.21
C ALA A 510 1.49 -3.37 23.06
N MET A 511 1.45 -3.18 24.39
CA MET A 511 2.40 -3.85 25.30
C MET A 511 2.24 -5.37 25.25
N THR A 512 1.02 -5.89 25.26
CA THR A 512 0.74 -7.33 25.07
C THR A 512 1.31 -7.88 23.74
N VAL A 513 1.23 -7.09 22.66
CA VAL A 513 1.84 -7.46 21.38
C VAL A 513 3.35 -7.56 21.51
N LEU A 514 4.00 -6.59 22.16
CA LEU A 514 5.45 -6.59 22.38
C LEU A 514 5.88 -7.75 23.30
N ASP A 515 5.15 -8.03 24.39
CA ASP A 515 5.43 -9.14 25.29
C ASP A 515 5.41 -10.47 24.52
N ARG A 516 4.35 -10.72 23.75
CA ARG A 516 4.23 -11.93 22.92
C ARG A 516 5.31 -12.02 21.84
N THR A 517 5.74 -10.87 21.31
CA THR A 517 6.81 -10.80 20.31
C THR A 517 8.16 -11.16 20.94
N ALA A 518 8.45 -10.66 22.15
CA ALA A 518 9.65 -11.00 22.91
C ALA A 518 9.70 -12.50 23.28
N ASP A 519 8.58 -13.06 23.80
CA ASP A 519 8.46 -14.48 24.15
C ASP A 519 8.70 -15.37 22.91
N MET A 520 8.11 -15.01 21.77
CA MET A 520 8.28 -15.77 20.53
C MET A 520 9.71 -15.67 20.00
N ALA A 521 10.33 -14.50 20.10
CA ALA A 521 11.74 -14.30 19.73
C ALA A 521 12.67 -15.18 20.59
N ALA A 522 12.43 -15.27 21.90
CA ALA A 522 13.19 -16.12 22.81
C ALA A 522 13.06 -17.62 22.44
N ARG A 523 11.86 -18.09 22.10
CA ARG A 523 11.61 -19.48 21.66
C ARG A 523 12.37 -19.79 20.36
N VAL A 524 12.23 -18.95 19.32
CA VAL A 524 12.90 -19.13 18.04
C VAL A 524 14.42 -19.10 18.21
N SER A 525 14.96 -18.20 19.04
CA SER A 525 16.38 -18.13 19.36
C SER A 525 16.89 -19.41 20.02
N ALA A 526 16.13 -20.00 20.97
CA ALA A 526 16.49 -21.25 21.63
C ALA A 526 16.52 -22.44 20.66
N GLU A 527 15.53 -22.55 19.76
CA GLU A 527 15.45 -23.60 18.74
C GLU A 527 16.65 -23.55 17.78
N SER A 528 17.03 -22.36 17.33
CA SER A 528 18.20 -22.16 16.44
C SER A 528 19.53 -22.53 17.13
N GLY A 529 19.68 -22.17 18.41
CA GLY A 529 20.87 -22.51 19.21
C GLY A 529 21.04 -24.02 19.40
N HIS A 530 19.96 -24.76 19.62
CA HIS A 530 19.99 -26.22 19.72
C HIS A 530 20.36 -26.89 18.38
N GLY A 531 19.85 -26.37 17.25
CA GLY A 531 20.16 -26.88 15.92
C GLY A 531 21.65 -26.72 15.57
N GLN A 532 22.26 -25.59 15.90
CA GLN A 532 23.69 -25.34 15.68
C GLN A 532 24.57 -26.21 16.57
N ALA A 533 24.21 -26.42 17.83
CA ALA A 533 24.95 -27.30 18.74
C ALA A 533 24.94 -28.77 18.28
N LEU A 534 23.82 -29.28 17.74
CA LEU A 534 23.72 -30.63 17.17
C LEU A 534 24.55 -30.79 15.89
N LEU A 535 24.62 -29.78 15.02
CA LEU A 535 25.44 -29.80 13.81
C LEU A 535 26.95 -29.67 14.12
N ALA A 536 27.32 -28.98 15.19
CA ALA A 536 28.70 -28.86 15.64
C ALA A 536 29.21 -30.13 16.38
N SER A 537 28.32 -31.01 16.83
CA SER A 537 28.64 -32.25 17.52
C SER A 537 28.56 -33.49 16.61
N ALA A 538 28.13 -33.36 15.36
CA ALA A 538 28.14 -34.37 14.31
C ALA A 538 29.31 -34.18 13.34
#